data_2179daf8974c88fad7fcc638e4e64285
#
_entry.id   2179daf8974c88fad7fcc638e4e64285
#
_cell.length_a   1.000
_cell.length_b   1.000
_cell.length_c   1.000
_cell.angle_alpha   90.00
_cell.angle_beta   90.00
_cell.angle_gamma   90.00
#
_symmetry.space_group_name_H-M   'P 1'
#
loop_
_entity.id
_entity.type
_entity.pdbx_description
1 polymer ?
#
loop_
_entity_poly.entity_id
_entity_poly.type
_entity_poly.pdbx_seq_one_letter_code
_entity_poly.pdbx_strand_id
1 'polypeptide(L)'
;KVKKEAPLIASVFKNRLRYNIGLYSCATIIYIITEVQGLPHPGVVKYTDTKIDSPYNTYLYAGLTPTPISNPGLVALDAAINTPKTNYYFFRVKDEAKGTHIFTTDLESHIEAGL
;
A
#
# COMPACT_ATOMS: atom_id res chain seq x y z
N LYS A 1 5.00 13.06 -5.92
CA LYS A 1 5.66 11.99 -5.17
C LYS A 1 7.11 11.84 -5.59
N VAL A 2 7.94 11.36 -4.69
CA VAL A 2 9.38 11.22 -4.94
C VAL A 2 9.61 9.93 -5.70
N LYS A 3 10.02 10.04 -6.95
CA LYS A 3 10.22 8.90 -7.86
C LYS A 3 11.27 7.91 -7.34
N LYS A 4 12.32 8.40 -6.68
CA LYS A 4 13.39 7.54 -6.16
C LYS A 4 12.95 6.66 -4.99
N GLU A 5 11.81 6.93 -4.38
CA GLU A 5 11.25 6.10 -3.33
C GLU A 5 10.37 4.97 -3.86
N ALA A 6 9.94 5.03 -5.13
CA ALA A 6 9.07 4.00 -5.69
C ALA A 6 9.64 2.59 -5.56
N PRO A 7 10.95 2.33 -5.82
CA PRO A 7 11.50 1.00 -5.58
C PRO A 7 11.44 0.55 -4.14
N LEU A 8 11.60 1.46 -3.17
CA LEU A 8 11.50 1.14 -1.74
C LEU A 8 10.07 0.78 -1.36
N ILE A 9 9.08 1.50 -1.86
CA ILE A 9 7.67 1.18 -1.63
C ILE A 9 7.35 -0.20 -2.22
N ALA A 10 7.80 -0.47 -3.44
CA ALA A 10 7.62 -1.78 -4.06
C ALA A 10 8.24 -2.90 -3.23
N SER A 11 9.41 -2.65 -2.63
CA SER A 11 10.07 -3.64 -1.77
C SER A 11 9.24 -3.99 -0.54
N VAL A 12 8.55 -3.02 0.06
CA VAL A 12 7.66 -3.27 1.19
C VAL A 12 6.55 -4.23 0.78
N PHE A 13 5.88 -3.98 -0.33
CA PHE A 13 4.80 -4.85 -0.81
C PHE A 13 5.33 -6.25 -1.15
N LYS A 14 6.47 -6.36 -1.81
CA LYS A 14 7.05 -7.66 -2.13
C LYS A 14 7.46 -8.45 -0.88
N ASN A 15 8.00 -7.77 0.14
CA ASN A 15 8.33 -8.41 1.40
C ASN A 15 7.07 -8.95 2.09
N ARG A 16 5.99 -8.17 2.09
CA ARG A 16 4.72 -8.62 2.65
C ARG A 16 4.17 -9.82 1.90
N LEU A 17 4.23 -9.81 0.57
CA LEU A 17 3.76 -10.94 -0.25
C LEU A 17 4.58 -12.20 0.02
N ARG A 18 5.90 -12.06 0.14
CA ARG A 18 6.80 -13.21 0.37
C ARG A 18 6.48 -13.96 1.64
N TYR A 19 6.11 -13.26 2.69
CA TYR A 19 5.84 -13.85 4.01
C TYR A 19 4.36 -13.94 4.34
N ASN A 20 3.50 -13.80 3.33
CA ASN A 20 2.04 -13.88 3.48
C ASN A 20 1.49 -12.89 4.51
N ILE A 21 2.07 -11.71 4.56
CA ILE A 21 1.58 -10.59 5.35
C ILE A 21 0.60 -9.79 4.49
N GLY A 22 -0.50 -9.32 5.06
CA GLY A 22 -1.46 -8.50 4.33
C GLY A 22 -0.84 -7.24 3.74
N LEU A 23 -1.32 -6.79 2.59
CA LEU A 23 -0.81 -5.58 1.96
C LEU A 23 -1.29 -4.31 2.67
N TYR A 24 -2.46 -4.37 3.32
CA TYR A 24 -3.02 -3.27 4.12
C TYR A 24 -3.02 -1.94 3.37
N SER A 25 -3.51 -1.96 2.14
CA SER A 25 -3.50 -0.80 1.26
C SER A 25 -4.87 -0.12 1.21
N CYS A 26 -4.93 1.16 1.58
CA CYS A 26 -6.16 1.94 1.47
C CYS A 26 -6.64 2.05 0.02
N ALA A 27 -5.73 1.98 -0.94
CA ALA A 27 -6.10 2.03 -2.36
C ALA A 27 -7.07 0.90 -2.73
N THR A 28 -6.93 -0.29 -2.13
CA THR A 28 -7.83 -1.41 -2.40
C THR A 28 -9.22 -1.15 -1.83
N ILE A 29 -9.32 -0.49 -0.68
CA ILE A 29 -10.61 -0.11 -0.09
C ILE A 29 -11.31 0.93 -0.97
N ILE A 30 -10.57 1.93 -1.45
CA ILE A 30 -11.11 2.94 -2.36
C ILE A 30 -11.63 2.28 -3.63
N TYR A 31 -10.90 1.32 -4.19
CA TYR A 31 -11.35 0.56 -5.36
C TYR A 31 -12.67 -0.16 -5.10
N ILE A 32 -12.81 -0.81 -3.94
CA ILE A 32 -14.06 -1.50 -3.57
C ILE A 32 -15.22 -0.50 -3.54
N ILE A 33 -15.04 0.63 -2.88
CA ILE A 33 -16.10 1.62 -2.74
C ILE A 33 -16.51 2.21 -4.09
N THR A 34 -15.54 2.57 -4.93
CA THR A 34 -15.83 3.27 -6.19
C THR A 34 -16.20 2.31 -7.32
N GLU A 35 -15.46 1.22 -7.48
CA GLU A 35 -15.63 0.34 -8.65
C GLU A 35 -16.54 -0.86 -8.37
N VAL A 36 -16.47 -1.45 -7.19
CA VAL A 36 -17.31 -2.60 -6.86
C VAL A 36 -18.69 -2.14 -6.37
N GLN A 37 -18.75 -1.16 -5.48
CA GLN A 37 -20.00 -0.66 -4.92
C GLN A 37 -20.61 0.49 -5.73
N GLY A 38 -19.84 1.11 -6.62
CA GLY A 38 -20.33 2.21 -7.45
C GLY A 38 -20.62 3.50 -6.70
N LEU A 39 -19.98 3.69 -5.55
CA LEU A 39 -20.17 4.88 -4.70
C LEU A 39 -19.13 5.94 -4.99
N PRO A 40 -19.37 7.21 -4.60
CA PRO A 40 -18.38 8.27 -4.76
C PRO A 40 -17.10 7.97 -3.95
N HIS A 41 -15.99 8.56 -4.37
CA HIS A 41 -14.73 8.47 -3.66
C HIS A 41 -14.92 9.00 -2.22
N PRO A 42 -14.51 8.21 -1.20
CA PRO A 42 -14.80 8.57 0.19
C PRO A 42 -13.97 9.72 0.74
N GLY A 43 -12.90 10.11 0.05
CA GLY A 43 -11.94 11.10 0.55
C GLY A 43 -11.02 10.52 1.61
N VAL A 44 -11.58 10.03 2.70
CA VAL A 44 -10.83 9.39 3.79
C VAL A 44 -11.37 7.98 4.00
N VAL A 45 -10.47 7.01 4.10
CA VAL A 45 -10.83 5.63 4.45
C VAL A 45 -11.00 5.53 5.96
N LYS A 46 -12.21 5.14 6.39
CA LYS A 46 -12.52 4.99 7.81
C LYS A 46 -12.15 3.59 8.29
N TYR A 47 -11.99 3.44 9.61
CA TYR A 47 -11.71 2.14 10.20
C TYR A 47 -12.77 1.09 9.81
N THR A 48 -14.05 1.49 9.80
CA THR A 48 -15.14 0.60 9.40
C THR A 48 -15.03 0.16 7.95
N ASP A 49 -14.47 0.99 7.07
CA ASP A 49 -14.28 0.63 5.66
C ASP A 49 -13.27 -0.51 5.50
N THR A 50 -12.30 -0.62 6.39
CA THR A 50 -11.29 -1.68 6.35
C THR A 50 -11.86 -3.06 6.69
N LYS A 51 -13.12 -3.13 7.08
CA LYS A 51 -13.81 -4.39 7.42
C LYS A 51 -14.78 -4.86 6.34
N ILE A 52 -14.87 -4.16 5.21
CA ILE A 52 -15.75 -4.56 4.11
C ILE A 52 -15.34 -5.95 3.60
N ASP A 53 -16.29 -6.89 3.55
CA ASP A 53 -16.02 -8.24 3.06
C ASP A 53 -16.00 -8.24 1.53
N SER A 54 -14.79 -8.26 1.00
CA SER A 54 -14.54 -8.31 -0.44
C SER A 54 -13.19 -8.97 -0.68
N PRO A 55 -13.04 -9.78 -1.74
CA PRO A 55 -11.74 -10.37 -2.07
C PRO A 55 -10.68 -9.32 -2.42
N TYR A 56 -11.09 -8.08 -2.70
CA TYR A 56 -10.18 -6.96 -2.94
C TYR A 56 -9.67 -6.32 -1.66
N ASN A 57 -10.23 -6.68 -0.49
CA ASN A 57 -9.85 -6.05 0.77
C ASN A 57 -8.55 -6.64 1.32
N THR A 58 -7.45 -5.90 1.14
CA THR A 58 -6.12 -6.33 1.60
C THR A 58 -5.92 -6.20 3.11
N TYR A 59 -6.87 -5.62 3.84
CA TYR A 59 -6.86 -5.66 5.30
C TYR A 59 -7.39 -6.98 5.86
N LEU A 60 -8.21 -7.69 5.08
CA LEU A 60 -8.79 -8.98 5.49
C LEU A 60 -8.06 -10.17 4.86
N TYR A 61 -7.57 -10.02 3.64
CA TYR A 61 -6.99 -11.12 2.87
C TYR A 61 -5.56 -10.78 2.45
N ALA A 62 -4.61 -11.64 2.80
CA ALA A 62 -3.23 -11.50 2.37
C ALA A 62 -3.09 -11.82 0.88
N GLY A 63 -2.06 -11.28 0.26
CA GLY A 63 -1.77 -11.54 -1.14
C GLY A 63 -2.30 -10.45 -2.07
N LEU A 64 -2.18 -10.70 -3.36
CA LEU A 64 -2.61 -9.77 -4.39
C LEU A 64 -4.13 -9.74 -4.53
N THR A 65 -4.64 -8.62 -5.03
CA THR A 65 -6.05 -8.52 -5.38
C THR A 65 -6.37 -9.42 -6.58
N PRO A 66 -7.66 -9.82 -6.76
CA PRO A 66 -8.03 -10.70 -7.88
C PRO A 66 -7.67 -10.15 -9.26
N THR A 67 -7.69 -8.82 -9.41
CA THR A 67 -7.32 -8.13 -10.65
C THR A 67 -6.52 -6.89 -10.33
N PRO A 68 -5.81 -6.30 -11.30
CA PRO A 68 -5.23 -4.97 -11.12
C PRO A 68 -6.31 -3.94 -10.77
N ILE A 69 -5.96 -2.96 -9.97
CA ILE A 69 -6.90 -1.92 -9.50
C ILE A 69 -6.58 -0.54 -10.05
N SER A 70 -5.53 -0.39 -10.84
CA SER A 70 -5.12 0.88 -11.39
C SER A 70 -4.30 0.68 -12.66
N ASN A 71 -4.03 1.79 -13.35
CA ASN A 71 -3.12 1.84 -14.50
C ASN A 71 -1.82 2.53 -14.05
N PRO A 72 -0.82 1.75 -13.62
CA PRO A 72 0.42 2.33 -13.15
C PRO A 72 1.24 2.97 -14.29
N GLY A 73 1.93 4.05 -13.97
CA GLY A 73 2.87 4.68 -14.88
C GLY A 73 4.18 3.91 -14.95
N LEU A 74 5.07 4.37 -15.84
CA LEU A 74 6.35 3.70 -16.11
C LEU A 74 7.23 3.59 -14.85
N VAL A 75 7.26 4.63 -14.01
CA VAL A 75 8.05 4.62 -12.76
C VAL A 75 7.60 3.50 -11.84
N ALA A 76 6.28 3.32 -11.67
CA ALA A 76 5.74 2.27 -10.81
C ALA A 76 6.00 0.88 -11.39
N LEU A 77 5.84 0.72 -12.70
CA LEU A 77 6.11 -0.56 -13.38
C LEU A 77 7.59 -0.95 -13.26
N ASP A 78 8.50 0.00 -13.49
CA ASP A 78 9.93 -0.24 -13.35
C ASP A 78 10.28 -0.63 -11.90
N ALA A 79 9.72 0.07 -10.93
CA ALA A 79 9.94 -0.24 -9.52
C ALA A 79 9.47 -1.65 -9.16
N ALA A 80 8.34 -2.10 -9.72
CA ALA A 80 7.82 -3.44 -9.48
C ALA A 80 8.68 -4.53 -10.12
N ILE A 81 9.26 -4.26 -11.30
CA ILE A 81 10.11 -5.23 -12.01
C ILE A 81 11.52 -5.27 -11.39
N ASN A 82 12.10 -4.11 -11.10
CA ASN A 82 13.46 -3.97 -10.61
C ASN A 82 13.49 -3.64 -9.11
N THR A 83 12.71 -4.37 -8.34
CA THR A 83 12.57 -4.12 -6.92
C THR A 83 13.84 -4.49 -6.16
N PRO A 84 14.44 -3.57 -5.37
CA PRO A 84 15.59 -3.91 -4.56
C PRO A 84 15.21 -4.82 -3.40
N LYS A 85 16.18 -5.57 -2.88
CA LYS A 85 15.99 -6.35 -1.67
C LYS A 85 16.18 -5.44 -0.46
N THR A 86 15.16 -5.38 0.40
CA THR A 86 15.21 -4.62 1.64
C THR A 86 14.58 -5.43 2.76
N ASN A 87 14.73 -4.94 3.99
CA ASN A 87 14.07 -5.51 5.16
C ASN A 87 12.90 -4.64 5.61
N TYR A 88 12.40 -3.77 4.74
CA TYR A 88 11.30 -2.88 5.08
C TYR A 88 9.96 -3.58 4.94
N TYR A 89 9.11 -3.44 5.92
CA TYR A 89 7.75 -3.99 5.95
C TYR A 89 6.70 -2.91 6.14
N PHE A 90 7.10 -1.70 6.52
CA PHE A 90 6.19 -0.58 6.77
C PHE A 90 6.74 0.70 6.16
N PHE A 91 5.84 1.55 5.71
CA PHE A 91 6.18 2.91 5.31
C PHE A 91 5.05 3.86 5.66
N ARG A 92 5.39 5.13 5.83
CA ARG A 92 4.40 6.17 6.09
C ARG A 92 4.92 7.50 5.59
N VAL A 93 4.01 8.44 5.35
CA VAL A 93 4.38 9.77 4.88
C VAL A 93 5.23 10.48 5.92
N LYS A 94 6.40 10.95 5.51
CA LYS A 94 7.30 11.76 6.33
C LYS A 94 7.01 13.25 6.14
N ASP A 95 6.84 13.67 4.90
CA ASP A 95 6.60 15.06 4.51
C ASP A 95 5.60 15.06 3.36
N GLU A 96 4.37 15.48 3.62
CA GLU A 96 3.31 15.47 2.61
C GLU A 96 3.63 16.42 1.45
N ALA A 97 4.24 17.57 1.74
CA ALA A 97 4.57 18.54 0.69
C ALA A 97 5.62 17.99 -0.27
N LYS A 98 6.61 17.24 0.22
CA LYS A 98 7.65 16.62 -0.59
C LYS A 98 7.27 15.24 -1.08
N GLY A 99 6.26 14.62 -0.52
CA GLY A 99 5.85 13.25 -0.86
C GLY A 99 6.85 12.19 -0.41
N THR A 100 7.66 12.47 0.62
CA THR A 100 8.65 11.52 1.12
C THR A 100 8.07 10.61 2.19
N HIS A 101 8.69 9.44 2.38
CA HIS A 101 8.23 8.42 3.32
C HIS A 101 9.34 7.98 4.27
N ILE A 102 8.93 7.46 5.43
CA ILE A 102 9.81 6.77 6.37
C ILE A 102 9.55 5.29 6.21
N PHE A 103 10.61 4.49 6.10
CA PHE A 103 10.56 3.05 5.94
C PHE A 103 11.08 2.38 7.20
N THR A 104 10.36 1.38 7.70
CA THR A 104 10.72 0.67 8.92
C THR A 104 10.60 -0.84 8.75
N THR A 105 11.30 -1.58 9.62
CA THR A 105 11.42 -3.04 9.53
C THR A 105 10.38 -3.78 10.37
N ASP A 106 9.79 -3.12 11.37
CA ASP A 106 8.81 -3.74 12.26
C ASP A 106 7.75 -2.71 12.68
N LEU A 107 6.67 -3.22 13.27
CA LEU A 107 5.55 -2.38 13.67
C LEU A 107 5.93 -1.38 14.77
N GLU A 108 6.76 -1.78 15.71
CA GLU A 108 7.19 -0.90 16.81
C GLU A 108 7.94 0.32 16.26
N SER A 109 8.93 0.09 15.39
CA SER A 109 9.67 1.18 14.74
C SER A 109 8.76 2.06 13.89
N HIS A 110 7.76 1.46 13.24
CA HIS A 110 6.79 2.20 12.45
C HIS A 110 5.95 3.14 13.32
N ILE A 111 5.49 2.66 14.47
CA ILE A 111 4.72 3.46 15.43
C ILE A 111 5.57 4.61 15.95
N GLU A 112 6.80 4.35 16.37
CA GLU A 112 7.72 5.36 16.88
C GLU A 112 7.99 6.45 15.83
N ALA A 113 8.19 6.07 14.56
CA ALA A 113 8.43 7.02 13.49
C ALA A 113 7.22 7.93 13.25
N GLY A 114 6.04 7.51 13.67
CA GLY A 114 4.80 8.26 13.50
C GLY A 114 4.50 9.23 14.63
N LEU A 115 5.28 9.19 15.68
CA LEU A 115 5.12 10.09 16.80
C LEU A 115 5.99 11.32 16.62
#